data_1498dd30f88bb513ad95e864ac7c0b10
#
_entry.id   1498dd30f88bb513ad95e864ac7c0b10
#
_cell.length_a   1.000
_cell.length_b   1.000
_cell.length_c   1.000
_cell.angle_alpha   90.00
_cell.angle_beta   90.00
_cell.angle_gamma   90.00
#
_symmetry.space_group_name_H-M   'P 1'
#
loop_
_entity.id
_entity.type
_entity.pdbx_description
1 polymer ?
#
loop_
_entity_poly.entity_id
_entity_poly.type
_entity_poly.pdbx_seq_one_letter_code
_entity_poly.pdbx_strand_id
1 'polypeptide(L)'
;MDALAQRLHRVFLVTDKFMAESGKTNYVTDRLLRNGGEFKIFSDVQADPDIATVTRGVEQILEFQPDAVVAFGGGSAIDAAKAIVFFAARERDMRDCKFIAIPTTSGTGSEVSRFAVITDQEKGVKYPLVEDSLLPDIAILDAELTTSVPPTVTADTGIDVFTHAVEAFVSTEASDFSDAAAEKAIKLVKRHLLPAYQNPEDRKARQGMHNASCLAGIAFSNSGLGLNHGMAHALGARFHIPHGRANGILLPYVMSFNAGCAEQLTSTAKRYARISRLLELESSSVRQSALNLIRTARRYIEKLNMPSTLQAAGVNAAEFEEAVHDMAEAA
;
A
#
# COMPACT_ATOMS: atom_id res chain seq x y z
N MET A 1 -3.25 6.68 20.07
CA MET A 1 -2.61 8.03 20.07
C MET A 1 -2.59 8.68 21.46
N ASP A 2 -3.65 8.66 22.28
CA ASP A 2 -3.69 9.35 23.59
C ASP A 2 -2.57 8.93 24.56
N ALA A 3 -2.28 7.63 24.68
CA ALA A 3 -1.19 7.15 25.54
C ALA A 3 0.23 7.55 25.05
N LEU A 4 0.39 7.72 23.74
CA LEU A 4 1.66 8.19 23.17
C LEU A 4 1.84 9.68 23.36
N ALA A 5 0.81 10.48 23.16
CA ALA A 5 0.85 11.93 23.28
C ALA A 5 1.30 12.42 24.67
N GLN A 6 1.13 11.60 25.72
CA GLN A 6 1.62 11.88 27.08
C GLN A 6 3.15 11.75 27.22
N ARG A 7 3.83 11.13 26.25
CA ARG A 7 5.26 10.82 26.28
C ARG A 7 6.04 11.53 25.19
N LEU A 8 5.35 12.21 24.27
CA LEU A 8 5.95 12.92 23.15
C LEU A 8 5.92 14.42 23.42
N HIS A 9 7.04 15.08 23.21
CA HIS A 9 7.19 16.51 23.50
C HIS A 9 7.39 17.35 22.24
N ARG A 10 8.12 16.82 21.24
CA ARG A 10 8.41 17.53 19.98
C ARG A 10 8.14 16.61 18.80
N VAL A 11 7.01 16.81 18.11
CA VAL A 11 6.56 15.94 17.03
C VAL A 11 6.73 16.60 15.68
N PHE A 12 7.44 15.95 14.76
CA PHE A 12 7.48 16.30 13.35
C PHE A 12 6.40 15.50 12.61
N LEU A 13 5.35 16.19 12.17
CA LEU A 13 4.18 15.57 11.52
C LEU A 13 4.32 15.68 10.01
N VAL A 14 4.51 14.55 9.32
CA VAL A 14 4.61 14.45 7.86
C VAL A 14 3.25 14.06 7.29
N THR A 15 2.72 14.85 6.36
CA THR A 15 1.40 14.67 5.79
C THR A 15 1.29 15.33 4.41
N ASP A 16 0.15 15.20 3.75
CA ASP A 16 -0.17 15.95 2.54
C ASP A 16 -0.97 17.25 2.86
N LYS A 17 -1.05 18.12 1.87
CA LYS A 17 -1.72 19.41 2.00
C LYS A 17 -3.20 19.27 2.36
N PHE A 18 -3.90 18.28 1.79
CA PHE A 18 -5.32 18.07 2.08
C PHE A 18 -5.53 17.68 3.56
N MET A 19 -4.72 16.78 4.10
CA MET A 19 -4.81 16.38 5.50
C MET A 19 -4.54 17.56 6.44
N ALA A 20 -3.55 18.42 6.10
CA ALA A 20 -3.21 19.59 6.89
C ALA A 20 -4.34 20.64 6.89
N GLU A 21 -4.87 20.99 5.71
CA GLU A 21 -5.90 22.04 5.54
C GLU A 21 -7.30 21.61 5.97
N SER A 22 -7.63 20.32 5.90
CA SER A 22 -8.95 19.79 6.30
C SER A 22 -9.14 19.67 7.82
N GLY A 23 -8.11 19.96 8.62
CA GLY A 23 -8.16 19.81 10.08
C GLY A 23 -8.05 18.36 10.55
N LYS A 24 -7.80 17.38 9.66
CA LYS A 24 -7.68 15.97 10.05
C LYS A 24 -6.44 15.72 10.90
N THR A 25 -5.39 16.51 10.73
CA THR A 25 -4.19 16.50 11.58
C THR A 25 -4.48 16.81 13.05
N ASN A 26 -5.63 17.40 13.36
CA ASN A 26 -6.09 17.65 14.75
C ASN A 26 -6.20 16.35 15.55
N TYR A 27 -6.39 15.21 14.85
CA TYR A 27 -6.28 13.89 15.47
C TYR A 27 -4.97 13.69 16.26
N VAL A 28 -3.88 14.26 15.79
CA VAL A 28 -2.55 14.21 16.43
C VAL A 28 -2.29 15.47 17.24
N THR A 29 -2.46 16.65 16.63
CA THR A 29 -2.00 17.93 17.19
C THR A 29 -2.78 18.35 18.44
N ASP A 30 -4.11 18.13 18.51
CA ASP A 30 -4.89 18.43 19.70
C ASP A 30 -4.49 17.59 20.92
N ARG A 31 -4.10 16.35 20.67
CA ARG A 31 -3.64 15.46 21.73
C ARG A 31 -2.28 15.87 22.26
N LEU A 32 -1.39 16.31 21.38
CA LEU A 32 -0.07 16.83 21.78
C LEU A 32 -0.21 18.11 22.60
N LEU A 33 -0.96 19.08 22.11
CA LEU A 33 -1.15 20.37 22.78
C LEU A 33 -1.78 20.20 24.17
N ARG A 34 -2.75 19.32 24.32
CA ARG A 34 -3.36 19.00 25.64
C ARG A 34 -2.38 18.45 26.65
N ASN A 35 -1.28 17.83 26.19
CA ASN A 35 -0.21 17.28 27.02
C ASN A 35 1.04 18.18 27.07
N GLY A 36 0.96 19.43 26.58
CA GLY A 36 2.06 20.38 26.60
C GLY A 36 3.17 20.13 25.57
N GLY A 37 2.91 19.28 24.59
CA GLY A 37 3.84 19.03 23.49
C GLY A 37 3.76 20.11 22.40
N GLU A 38 4.82 20.20 21.60
CA GLU A 38 4.90 21.06 20.41
C GLU A 38 4.98 20.21 19.14
N PHE A 39 4.65 20.80 18.00
CA PHE A 39 4.75 20.11 16.71
C PHE A 39 5.14 21.06 15.59
N LYS A 40 5.74 20.49 14.56
CA LYS A 40 5.93 21.12 13.24
C LYS A 40 5.29 20.23 12.18
N ILE A 41 4.41 20.81 11.34
CA ILE A 41 3.76 20.09 10.25
C ILE A 41 4.58 20.31 8.98
N PHE A 42 4.96 19.20 8.34
CA PHE A 42 5.49 19.15 6.99
C PHE A 42 4.39 18.62 6.06
N SER A 43 3.76 19.50 5.27
CA SER A 43 2.59 19.19 4.45
C SER A 43 2.85 19.20 2.94
N ASP A 44 4.13 19.19 2.53
CA ASP A 44 4.52 19.29 1.12
C ASP A 44 4.45 17.95 0.36
N VAL A 45 3.99 16.88 1.04
CA VAL A 45 3.93 15.57 0.39
C VAL A 45 2.85 15.55 -0.69
N GLN A 46 3.26 15.12 -1.88
CA GLN A 46 2.38 14.86 -3.03
C GLN A 46 2.25 13.36 -3.29
N ALA A 47 1.32 12.98 -4.16
CA ALA A 47 1.30 11.63 -4.70
C ALA A 47 2.66 11.34 -5.38
N ASP A 48 3.19 10.13 -5.16
CA ASP A 48 4.52 9.75 -5.65
C ASP A 48 5.62 10.74 -5.18
N PRO A 49 5.96 10.77 -3.87
CA PRO A 49 6.87 11.76 -3.31
C PRO A 49 8.23 11.73 -4.00
N ASP A 50 8.75 12.90 -4.30
CA ASP A 50 10.00 13.06 -5.03
C ASP A 50 11.21 13.37 -4.13
N ILE A 51 12.41 13.26 -4.71
CA ILE A 51 13.67 13.54 -4.02
C ILE A 51 13.69 14.96 -3.45
N ALA A 52 13.16 15.95 -4.18
CA ALA A 52 13.15 17.34 -3.73
C ALA A 52 12.27 17.53 -2.46
N THR A 53 11.12 16.87 -2.41
CA THR A 53 10.24 16.86 -1.24
C THR A 53 10.91 16.20 -0.04
N VAL A 54 11.58 15.07 -0.25
CA VAL A 54 12.34 14.39 0.81
C VAL A 54 13.45 15.30 1.32
N THR A 55 14.23 15.94 0.45
CA THR A 55 15.32 16.86 0.83
C THR A 55 14.82 18.00 1.72
N ARG A 56 13.72 18.68 1.32
CA ARG A 56 13.12 19.74 2.17
C ARG A 56 12.65 19.21 3.52
N GLY A 57 12.11 17.98 3.55
CA GLY A 57 11.72 17.33 4.80
C GLY A 57 12.92 17.04 5.71
N VAL A 58 14.05 16.59 5.13
CA VAL A 58 15.31 16.37 5.87
C VAL A 58 15.85 17.68 6.48
N GLU A 59 15.89 18.76 5.72
CA GLU A 59 16.31 20.07 6.22
C GLU A 59 15.45 20.50 7.43
N GLN A 60 14.13 20.36 7.30
CA GLN A 60 13.20 20.81 8.33
C GLN A 60 13.22 19.93 9.59
N ILE A 61 13.40 18.60 9.48
CA ILE A 61 13.48 17.72 10.64
C ILE A 61 14.79 17.94 11.41
N LEU A 62 15.91 18.19 10.71
CA LEU A 62 17.20 18.49 11.33
C LEU A 62 17.17 19.83 12.10
N GLU A 63 16.49 20.84 11.55
CA GLU A 63 16.26 22.11 12.23
C GLU A 63 15.36 21.95 13.47
N PHE A 64 14.24 21.26 13.33
CA PHE A 64 13.23 21.13 14.40
C PHE A 64 13.67 20.17 15.52
N GLN A 65 14.49 19.17 15.25
CA GLN A 65 15.02 18.20 16.22
C GLN A 65 13.91 17.50 17.05
N PRO A 66 13.02 16.74 16.44
CA PRO A 66 11.92 16.08 17.15
C PRO A 66 12.38 14.91 18.01
N ASP A 67 11.54 14.53 18.99
CA ASP A 67 11.61 13.25 19.71
C ASP A 67 10.72 12.17 19.06
N ALA A 68 9.81 12.58 18.16
CA ALA A 68 9.06 11.65 17.35
C ALA A 68 8.72 12.22 15.96
N VAL A 69 8.66 11.33 14.97
CA VAL A 69 8.10 11.59 13.65
C VAL A 69 6.78 10.86 13.53
N VAL A 70 5.73 11.56 13.14
CA VAL A 70 4.43 10.98 12.86
C VAL A 70 4.14 11.12 11.37
N ALA A 71 4.04 10.02 10.65
CA ALA A 71 3.50 9.97 9.30
C ALA A 71 1.98 9.83 9.39
N PHE A 72 1.24 10.83 8.92
CA PHE A 72 -0.22 10.87 8.95
C PHE A 72 -0.78 11.04 7.55
N GLY A 73 -1.31 9.98 6.96
CA GLY A 73 -1.81 10.03 5.58
C GLY A 73 -1.85 8.67 4.89
N GLY A 74 -1.94 8.68 3.57
CA GLY A 74 -1.81 7.48 2.75
C GLY A 74 -0.36 7.02 2.57
N GLY A 75 -0.15 6.03 1.70
CA GLY A 75 1.18 5.47 1.43
C GLY A 75 2.23 6.52 1.10
N SER A 76 1.91 7.53 0.28
CA SER A 76 2.85 8.60 -0.09
C SER A 76 3.37 9.38 1.12
N ALA A 77 2.50 9.70 2.09
CA ALA A 77 2.91 10.40 3.30
C ALA A 77 3.83 9.53 4.18
N ILE A 78 3.53 8.23 4.27
CA ILE A 78 4.33 7.28 5.04
C ILE A 78 5.69 7.05 4.35
N ASP A 79 5.71 6.88 3.03
CA ASP A 79 6.94 6.68 2.25
C ASP A 79 7.85 7.91 2.29
N ALA A 80 7.28 9.12 2.17
CA ALA A 80 8.03 10.36 2.35
C ALA A 80 8.64 10.46 3.75
N ALA A 81 7.85 10.16 4.80
CA ALA A 81 8.33 10.19 6.18
C ALA A 81 9.45 9.17 6.43
N LYS A 82 9.33 7.96 5.89
CA LYS A 82 10.38 6.93 5.92
C LYS A 82 11.69 7.44 5.31
N ALA A 83 11.62 8.00 4.10
CA ALA A 83 12.79 8.54 3.43
C ALA A 83 13.39 9.73 4.20
N ILE A 84 12.56 10.64 4.72
CA ILE A 84 13.01 11.77 5.53
C ILE A 84 13.77 11.29 6.76
N VAL A 85 13.18 10.35 7.53
CA VAL A 85 13.85 9.78 8.73
C VAL A 85 15.14 9.06 8.37
N PHE A 86 15.12 8.26 7.29
CA PHE A 86 16.28 7.51 6.83
C PHE A 86 17.46 8.38 6.44
N PHE A 87 17.22 9.47 5.71
CA PHE A 87 18.30 10.39 5.34
C PHE A 87 18.71 11.32 6.50
N ALA A 88 17.78 11.77 7.32
CA ALA A 88 18.10 12.54 8.52
C ALA A 88 18.97 11.74 9.51
N ALA A 89 18.75 10.43 9.62
CA ALA A 89 19.55 9.55 10.48
C ALA A 89 21.01 9.39 10.02
N ARG A 90 21.37 9.78 8.80
CA ARG A 90 22.74 9.84 8.31
C ARG A 90 23.48 11.11 8.72
N GLU A 91 22.74 12.18 8.96
CA GLU A 91 23.27 13.47 9.35
C GLU A 91 23.27 13.66 10.88
N ARG A 92 22.38 12.96 11.58
CA ARG A 92 22.21 13.08 13.03
C ARG A 92 21.79 11.75 13.64
N ASP A 93 22.14 11.51 14.90
CA ASP A 93 21.61 10.38 15.68
C ASP A 93 20.11 10.54 15.92
N MET A 94 19.33 9.64 15.36
CA MET A 94 17.86 9.58 15.45
C MET A 94 17.38 8.37 16.25
N ARG A 95 18.24 7.63 16.96
CA ARG A 95 17.89 6.36 17.63
C ARG A 95 16.82 6.52 18.71
N ASP A 96 16.77 7.67 19.36
CA ASP A 96 15.76 7.99 20.39
C ASP A 96 14.50 8.64 19.81
N CYS A 97 14.50 9.02 18.52
CA CYS A 97 13.35 9.58 17.83
C CYS A 97 12.41 8.48 17.38
N LYS A 98 11.19 8.44 17.91
CA LYS A 98 10.20 7.42 17.55
C LYS A 98 9.57 7.69 16.20
N PHE A 99 9.48 6.65 15.37
CA PHE A 99 8.76 6.73 14.10
C PHE A 99 7.39 6.05 14.20
N ILE A 100 6.33 6.85 14.03
CA ILE A 100 4.93 6.43 14.18
C ILE A 100 4.21 6.61 12.85
N ALA A 101 3.58 5.57 12.33
CA ALA A 101 2.75 5.64 11.12
C ALA A 101 1.27 5.54 11.46
N ILE A 102 0.46 6.45 10.93
CA ILE A 102 -0.99 6.51 11.08
C ILE A 102 -1.61 6.55 9.68
N PRO A 103 -1.90 5.39 9.07
CA PRO A 103 -2.47 5.35 7.73
C PRO A 103 -3.91 5.85 7.72
N THR A 104 -4.27 6.65 6.73
CA THR A 104 -5.62 7.15 6.48
C THR A 104 -6.28 6.49 5.25
N THR A 105 -5.59 5.57 4.62
CA THR A 105 -6.07 4.70 3.55
C THR A 105 -5.82 3.23 3.89
N SER A 106 -6.59 2.31 3.31
CA SER A 106 -6.43 0.87 3.49
C SER A 106 -5.95 0.25 2.18
N GLY A 107 -4.65 0.25 1.94
CA GLY A 107 -4.08 -0.17 0.66
C GLY A 107 -2.64 -0.64 0.75
N THR A 108 -1.72 0.29 0.92
CA THR A 108 -0.28 0.05 0.72
C THR A 108 0.39 -0.82 1.79
N GLY A 109 -0.16 -0.87 3.02
CA GLY A 109 0.52 -1.55 4.13
C GLY A 109 1.87 -0.92 4.50
N SER A 110 2.14 0.33 4.04
CA SER A 110 3.42 0.99 4.28
C SER A 110 3.72 1.18 5.76
N GLU A 111 2.69 1.25 6.61
CA GLU A 111 2.83 1.38 8.06
C GLU A 111 3.52 0.20 8.75
N VAL A 112 3.63 -0.93 8.07
CA VAL A 112 4.26 -2.18 8.60
C VAL A 112 5.26 -2.79 7.62
N SER A 113 5.70 -2.04 6.62
CA SER A 113 6.69 -2.51 5.64
C SER A 113 8.02 -1.77 5.75
N ARG A 114 9.10 -2.43 5.30
CA ARG A 114 10.45 -1.86 5.19
C ARG A 114 10.72 -1.22 3.82
N PHE A 115 9.67 -0.92 3.08
CA PHE A 115 9.73 -0.34 1.75
C PHE A 115 9.28 1.12 1.78
N ALA A 116 9.91 1.96 0.96
CA ALA A 116 9.41 3.27 0.59
C ALA A 116 9.72 3.51 -0.89
N VAL A 117 8.79 4.12 -1.63
CA VAL A 117 8.98 4.42 -3.05
C VAL A 117 9.14 5.92 -3.24
N ILE A 118 10.29 6.34 -3.77
CA ILE A 118 10.61 7.74 -4.02
C ILE A 118 10.85 7.93 -5.52
N THR A 119 10.29 9.02 -6.05
CA THR A 119 10.37 9.34 -7.48
C THR A 119 11.54 10.27 -7.78
N ASP A 120 12.37 9.93 -8.73
CA ASP A 120 13.31 10.82 -9.38
C ASP A 120 12.60 11.45 -10.61
N GLN A 121 12.14 12.68 -10.45
CA GLN A 121 11.40 13.35 -11.52
C GLN A 121 12.27 13.69 -12.73
N GLU A 122 13.59 13.90 -12.53
CA GLU A 122 14.51 14.22 -13.62
C GLU A 122 14.71 13.02 -14.54
N LYS A 123 14.78 11.82 -13.96
CA LYS A 123 14.95 10.58 -14.73
C LYS A 123 13.63 9.89 -15.06
N GLY A 124 12.50 10.31 -14.47
CA GLY A 124 11.20 9.64 -14.62
C GLY A 124 11.17 8.21 -14.04
N VAL A 125 11.96 7.94 -12.98
CA VAL A 125 12.13 6.61 -12.42
C VAL A 125 11.66 6.60 -10.96
N LYS A 126 10.99 5.51 -10.56
CA LYS A 126 10.64 5.24 -9.15
C LYS A 126 11.69 4.33 -8.53
N TYR A 127 12.29 4.78 -7.44
CA TYR A 127 13.28 4.03 -6.68
C TYR A 127 12.66 3.42 -5.42
N PRO A 128 12.61 2.09 -5.30
CA PRO A 128 12.27 1.47 -4.05
C PRO A 128 13.48 1.55 -3.10
N LEU A 129 13.27 2.16 -1.94
CA LEU A 129 14.17 2.05 -0.80
C LEU A 129 13.74 0.85 0.01
N VAL A 130 14.66 -0.07 0.31
CA VAL A 130 14.38 -1.31 1.05
C VAL A 130 15.43 -1.46 2.15
N GLU A 131 15.02 -1.11 3.37
CA GLU A 131 15.91 -1.13 4.55
C GLU A 131 15.11 -1.42 5.81
N ASP A 132 15.65 -2.19 6.73
CA ASP A 132 14.96 -2.51 7.99
C ASP A 132 14.71 -1.26 8.84
N SER A 133 15.58 -0.24 8.73
CA SER A 133 15.44 1.05 9.40
C SER A 133 14.26 1.92 8.92
N LEU A 134 13.60 1.54 7.81
CA LEU A 134 12.39 2.19 7.32
C LEU A 134 11.12 1.70 8.02
N LEU A 135 11.21 0.61 8.78
CA LEU A 135 10.05 0.07 9.48
C LEU A 135 9.65 1.00 10.63
N PRO A 136 8.40 1.49 10.67
CA PRO A 136 7.92 2.29 11.79
C PRO A 136 7.99 1.52 13.12
N ASP A 137 8.34 2.23 14.22
CA ASP A 137 8.30 1.66 15.58
C ASP A 137 6.87 1.32 15.99
N ILE A 138 5.90 2.13 15.53
CA ILE A 138 4.49 2.01 15.92
C ILE A 138 3.60 2.29 14.71
N ALA A 139 2.64 1.40 14.46
CA ALA A 139 1.53 1.62 13.54
C ALA A 139 0.22 1.81 14.33
N ILE A 140 -0.51 2.89 14.04
CA ILE A 140 -1.83 3.15 14.65
C ILE A 140 -2.91 2.98 13.59
N LEU A 141 -3.72 1.94 13.74
CA LEU A 141 -4.82 1.63 12.83
C LEU A 141 -6.14 2.14 13.42
N ASP A 142 -6.62 3.26 12.92
CA ASP A 142 -7.91 3.84 13.29
C ASP A 142 -8.80 3.96 12.04
N ALA A 143 -9.78 3.06 11.94
CA ALA A 143 -10.67 3.00 10.79
C ALA A 143 -11.53 4.25 10.59
N GLU A 144 -11.74 5.06 11.64
CA GLU A 144 -12.45 6.34 11.55
C GLU A 144 -11.76 7.29 10.57
N LEU A 145 -10.42 7.25 10.51
CA LEU A 145 -9.64 8.07 9.60
C LEU A 145 -9.85 7.70 8.11
N THR A 146 -10.41 6.53 7.84
CA THR A 146 -10.66 6.02 6.48
C THR A 146 -12.08 6.24 5.98
N THR A 147 -13.01 6.72 6.81
CA THR A 147 -14.44 6.87 6.45
C THR A 147 -14.69 7.90 5.35
N SER A 148 -13.82 8.91 5.26
CA SER A 148 -13.91 9.95 4.22
C SER A 148 -13.20 9.61 2.91
N VAL A 149 -12.61 8.41 2.80
CA VAL A 149 -11.94 7.97 1.57
C VAL A 149 -12.98 7.72 0.47
N PRO A 150 -12.85 8.36 -0.71
CA PRO A 150 -13.79 8.19 -1.80
C PRO A 150 -13.92 6.74 -2.28
N PRO A 151 -15.08 6.33 -2.82
CA PRO A 151 -15.26 4.97 -3.34
C PRO A 151 -14.22 4.54 -4.39
N THR A 152 -13.83 5.46 -5.29
CA THR A 152 -12.80 5.18 -6.31
C THR A 152 -11.46 4.84 -5.68
N VAL A 153 -11.03 5.58 -4.65
CA VAL A 153 -9.79 5.30 -3.91
C VAL A 153 -9.94 4.01 -3.09
N THR A 154 -11.13 3.77 -2.50
CA THR A 154 -11.41 2.51 -1.79
C THR A 154 -11.32 1.30 -2.74
N ALA A 155 -11.76 1.44 -3.99
CA ALA A 155 -11.65 0.40 -5.01
C ALA A 155 -10.18 0.12 -5.37
N ASP A 156 -9.44 1.17 -5.75
CA ASP A 156 -8.03 1.05 -6.15
C ASP A 156 -7.19 0.48 -4.99
N THR A 157 -7.32 1.02 -3.77
CA THR A 157 -6.54 0.54 -2.62
C THR A 157 -6.99 -0.85 -2.15
N GLY A 158 -8.27 -1.15 -2.23
CA GLY A 158 -8.79 -2.46 -1.80
C GLY A 158 -8.42 -3.61 -2.71
N ILE A 159 -8.38 -3.39 -4.04
CA ILE A 159 -7.87 -4.40 -4.97
C ILE A 159 -6.35 -4.57 -4.83
N ASP A 160 -5.66 -3.49 -4.47
CA ASP A 160 -4.23 -3.53 -4.15
C ASP A 160 -3.94 -4.43 -2.95
N VAL A 161 -4.71 -4.31 -1.86
CA VAL A 161 -4.63 -5.23 -0.71
C VAL A 161 -4.83 -6.68 -1.12
N PHE A 162 -5.81 -6.94 -1.99
CA PHE A 162 -6.03 -8.30 -2.50
C PHE A 162 -4.82 -8.81 -3.28
N THR A 163 -4.25 -7.97 -4.14
CA THR A 163 -3.07 -8.28 -4.94
C THR A 163 -1.86 -8.55 -4.05
N HIS A 164 -1.57 -7.66 -3.10
CA HIS A 164 -0.51 -7.86 -2.11
C HIS A 164 -0.60 -9.22 -1.42
N ALA A 165 -1.78 -9.53 -0.89
CA ALA A 165 -1.99 -10.78 -0.16
C ALA A 165 -1.87 -12.02 -1.06
N VAL A 166 -2.38 -11.95 -2.30
CA VAL A 166 -2.27 -13.06 -3.27
C VAL A 166 -0.82 -13.26 -3.70
N GLU A 167 -0.08 -12.20 -4.02
CA GLU A 167 1.32 -12.31 -4.44
C GLU A 167 2.21 -12.77 -3.29
N ALA A 168 2.06 -12.19 -2.11
CA ALA A 168 2.79 -12.63 -0.92
C ALA A 168 2.57 -14.13 -0.64
N PHE A 169 1.33 -14.61 -0.81
CA PHE A 169 1.00 -16.02 -0.60
C PHE A 169 1.65 -16.95 -1.63
N VAL A 170 1.85 -16.51 -2.88
CA VAL A 170 2.46 -17.34 -3.93
C VAL A 170 3.93 -17.02 -4.19
N SER A 171 4.52 -16.12 -3.42
CA SER A 171 5.93 -15.78 -3.51
C SER A 171 6.83 -17.01 -3.30
N THR A 172 7.98 -17.02 -3.93
CA THR A 172 9.03 -18.04 -3.71
C THR A 172 9.64 -17.96 -2.32
N GLU A 173 9.58 -16.78 -1.69
CA GLU A 173 10.07 -16.51 -0.33
C GLU A 173 8.96 -16.64 0.74
N ALA A 174 7.77 -17.16 0.37
CA ALA A 174 6.67 -17.34 1.30
C ALA A 174 7.03 -18.32 2.43
N SER A 175 6.59 -18.01 3.63
CA SER A 175 6.76 -18.80 4.84
C SER A 175 5.41 -19.04 5.53
N ASP A 176 5.37 -19.94 6.51
CA ASP A 176 4.15 -20.18 7.31
C ASP A 176 3.64 -18.88 7.98
N PHE A 177 4.54 -17.96 8.35
CA PHE A 177 4.19 -16.69 8.97
C PHE A 177 3.58 -15.71 7.95
N SER A 178 4.20 -15.53 6.80
CA SER A 178 3.65 -14.68 5.72
C SER A 178 2.36 -15.27 5.16
N ASP A 179 2.26 -16.60 5.04
CA ASP A 179 1.05 -17.30 4.62
C ASP A 179 -0.12 -17.04 5.58
N ALA A 180 0.10 -17.14 6.88
CA ALA A 180 -0.95 -16.90 7.88
C ALA A 180 -1.51 -15.47 7.79
N ALA A 181 -0.63 -14.47 7.60
CA ALA A 181 -1.03 -13.08 7.44
C ALA A 181 -1.78 -12.87 6.09
N ALA A 182 -1.25 -13.40 4.99
CA ALA A 182 -1.85 -13.31 3.66
C ALA A 182 -3.23 -13.98 3.60
N GLU A 183 -3.39 -15.19 4.15
CA GLU A 183 -4.66 -15.90 4.22
C GLU A 183 -5.71 -15.11 5.02
N LYS A 184 -5.30 -14.50 6.13
CA LYS A 184 -6.20 -13.66 6.93
C LYS A 184 -6.59 -12.40 6.19
N ALA A 185 -5.66 -11.73 5.51
CA ALA A 185 -5.93 -10.56 4.68
C ALA A 185 -6.94 -10.89 3.56
N ILE A 186 -6.73 -11.98 2.82
CA ILE A 186 -7.64 -12.43 1.75
C ILE A 186 -9.07 -12.67 2.27
N LYS A 187 -9.23 -13.31 3.42
CA LYS A 187 -10.54 -13.52 4.06
C LYS A 187 -11.22 -12.21 4.46
N LEU A 188 -10.45 -11.26 4.96
CA LEU A 188 -10.97 -9.94 5.33
C LEU A 188 -11.38 -9.14 4.09
N VAL A 189 -10.59 -9.17 3.01
CA VAL A 189 -10.96 -8.55 1.72
C VAL A 189 -12.28 -9.13 1.20
N LYS A 190 -12.42 -10.48 1.16
CA LYS A 190 -13.69 -11.14 0.75
C LYS A 190 -14.89 -10.57 1.51
N ARG A 191 -14.73 -10.35 2.81
CA ARG A 191 -15.82 -9.95 3.70
C ARG A 191 -16.13 -8.47 3.65
N HIS A 192 -15.12 -7.63 3.48
CA HIS A 192 -15.21 -6.20 3.81
C HIS A 192 -15.00 -5.25 2.63
N LEU A 193 -14.36 -5.67 1.53
CA LEU A 193 -14.05 -4.76 0.41
C LEU A 193 -15.31 -4.16 -0.22
N LEU A 194 -16.25 -5.01 -0.64
CA LEU A 194 -17.48 -4.53 -1.27
C LEU A 194 -18.37 -3.73 -0.31
N PRO A 195 -18.59 -4.14 0.95
CA PRO A 195 -19.28 -3.29 1.92
C PRO A 195 -18.62 -1.94 2.14
N ALA A 196 -17.28 -1.86 2.29
CA ALA A 196 -16.56 -0.60 2.47
C ALA A 196 -16.65 0.31 1.22
N TYR A 197 -16.68 -0.27 0.03
CA TYR A 197 -16.87 0.46 -1.22
C TYR A 197 -18.29 1.01 -1.38
N GLN A 198 -19.30 0.21 -1.05
CA GLN A 198 -20.71 0.56 -1.19
C GLN A 198 -21.20 1.55 -0.13
N ASN A 199 -20.68 1.43 1.09
CA ASN A 199 -20.99 2.33 2.20
C ASN A 199 -19.70 2.78 2.90
N PRO A 200 -19.18 3.96 2.54
CA PRO A 200 -17.96 4.50 3.15
C PRO A 200 -18.03 4.68 4.67
N GLU A 201 -19.22 4.83 5.24
CA GLU A 201 -19.44 5.03 6.68
C GLU A 201 -19.61 3.72 7.46
N ASP A 202 -19.59 2.56 6.79
CA ASP A 202 -19.58 1.26 7.47
C ASP A 202 -18.24 1.05 8.19
N ARG A 203 -18.17 1.52 9.44
CA ARG A 203 -16.98 1.43 10.30
C ARG A 203 -16.45 0.01 10.44
N LYS A 204 -17.35 -1.00 10.46
CA LYS A 204 -16.93 -2.40 10.55
C LYS A 204 -16.26 -2.88 9.27
N ALA A 205 -16.79 -2.48 8.12
CA ALA A 205 -16.17 -2.79 6.84
C ALA A 205 -14.83 -2.04 6.68
N ARG A 206 -14.77 -0.74 7.05
CA ARG A 206 -13.53 0.04 7.05
C ARG A 206 -12.47 -0.58 7.97
N GLN A 207 -12.83 -0.94 9.21
CA GLN A 207 -11.90 -1.62 10.12
C GLN A 207 -11.41 -2.95 9.53
N GLY A 208 -12.32 -3.72 8.90
CA GLY A 208 -11.96 -4.97 8.24
C GLY A 208 -10.95 -4.76 7.11
N MET A 209 -11.13 -3.74 6.26
CA MET A 209 -10.19 -3.40 5.19
C MET A 209 -8.88 -2.83 5.72
N HIS A 210 -8.93 -2.02 6.78
CA HIS A 210 -7.72 -1.47 7.42
C HIS A 210 -6.84 -2.58 8.01
N ASN A 211 -7.46 -3.52 8.69
CA ASN A 211 -6.76 -4.71 9.19
C ASN A 211 -6.24 -5.61 8.05
N ALA A 212 -7.00 -5.73 6.93
CA ALA A 212 -6.57 -6.51 5.77
C ALA A 212 -5.32 -5.88 5.12
N SER A 213 -5.30 -4.56 4.97
CA SER A 213 -4.15 -3.80 4.45
C SER A 213 -2.89 -4.03 5.28
N CYS A 214 -3.00 -3.85 6.59
CA CYS A 214 -1.88 -4.08 7.51
C CYS A 214 -1.37 -5.54 7.45
N LEU A 215 -2.26 -6.53 7.47
CA LEU A 215 -1.87 -7.94 7.38
C LEU A 215 -1.24 -8.28 6.02
N ALA A 216 -1.74 -7.73 4.91
CA ALA A 216 -1.11 -7.88 3.61
C ALA A 216 0.29 -7.23 3.61
N GLY A 217 0.43 -6.05 4.24
CA GLY A 217 1.71 -5.38 4.46
C GLY A 217 2.72 -6.24 5.21
N ILE A 218 2.30 -6.86 6.33
CA ILE A 218 3.13 -7.81 7.07
C ILE A 218 3.51 -9.00 6.20
N ALA A 219 2.58 -9.54 5.41
CA ALA A 219 2.85 -10.68 4.55
C ALA A 219 3.94 -10.35 3.52
N PHE A 220 3.72 -9.34 2.66
CA PHE A 220 4.66 -9.03 1.59
C PHE A 220 5.99 -8.43 2.09
N SER A 221 5.99 -7.73 3.22
CA SER A 221 7.24 -7.23 3.81
C SER A 221 8.20 -8.36 4.17
N ASN A 222 7.67 -9.56 4.43
CA ASN A 222 8.45 -10.74 4.79
C ASN A 222 8.64 -11.76 3.64
N SER A 223 7.82 -11.71 2.59
CA SER A 223 7.90 -12.65 1.47
C SER A 223 8.23 -12.00 0.12
N GLY A 224 8.24 -10.68 0.07
CA GLY A 224 8.27 -9.95 -1.20
C GLY A 224 6.94 -10.02 -1.97
N LEU A 225 6.96 -9.39 -3.12
CA LEU A 225 5.89 -9.39 -4.12
C LEU A 225 6.34 -10.13 -5.38
N GLY A 226 5.58 -10.06 -6.45
CA GLY A 226 5.87 -10.79 -7.67
C GLY A 226 5.69 -9.97 -8.94
N LEU A 227 5.50 -10.68 -10.04
CA LEU A 227 5.41 -10.12 -11.39
C LEU A 227 4.31 -9.04 -11.53
N ASN A 228 3.19 -9.19 -10.81
CA ASN A 228 2.09 -8.23 -10.93
C ASN A 228 2.51 -6.83 -10.48
N HIS A 229 3.17 -6.72 -9.34
CA HIS A 229 3.66 -5.43 -8.85
C HIS A 229 4.81 -4.88 -9.69
N GLY A 230 5.74 -5.72 -10.18
CA GLY A 230 6.78 -5.28 -11.12
C GLY A 230 6.15 -4.60 -12.35
N MET A 231 5.22 -5.28 -13.02
CA MET A 231 4.51 -4.72 -14.18
C MET A 231 3.68 -3.48 -13.82
N ALA A 232 3.01 -3.45 -12.66
CA ALA A 232 2.20 -2.31 -12.23
C ALA A 232 3.05 -1.06 -11.96
N HIS A 233 4.27 -1.21 -11.43
CA HIS A 233 5.22 -0.10 -11.25
C HIS A 233 5.64 0.50 -12.59
N ALA A 234 6.00 -0.33 -13.57
CA ALA A 234 6.37 0.13 -14.91
C ALA A 234 5.21 0.86 -15.62
N LEU A 235 3.99 0.31 -15.56
CA LEU A 235 2.79 0.94 -16.10
C LEU A 235 2.46 2.26 -15.40
N GLY A 236 2.53 2.29 -14.08
CA GLY A 236 2.25 3.49 -13.29
C GLY A 236 3.24 4.61 -13.57
N ALA A 237 4.54 4.29 -13.71
CA ALA A 237 5.58 5.26 -14.07
C ALA A 237 5.35 5.84 -15.48
N ARG A 238 5.02 5.00 -16.45
CA ARG A 238 4.91 5.40 -17.85
C ARG A 238 3.59 6.09 -18.21
N PHE A 239 2.46 5.59 -17.68
CA PHE A 239 1.11 6.03 -18.08
C PHE A 239 0.33 6.73 -16.96
N HIS A 240 0.96 6.96 -15.80
CA HIS A 240 0.35 7.61 -14.64
C HIS A 240 -0.97 6.94 -14.17
N ILE A 241 -1.08 5.62 -14.35
CA ILE A 241 -2.21 4.85 -13.85
C ILE A 241 -2.07 4.72 -12.32
N PRO A 242 -3.12 4.99 -11.53
CA PRO A 242 -3.10 4.73 -10.09
C PRO A 242 -2.65 3.30 -9.78
N HIS A 243 -1.74 3.15 -8.83
CA HIS A 243 -1.04 1.88 -8.54
C HIS A 243 -1.98 0.69 -8.37
N GLY A 244 -2.96 0.79 -7.47
CA GLY A 244 -3.91 -0.30 -7.24
C GLY A 244 -4.79 -0.61 -8.47
N ARG A 245 -5.04 0.39 -9.32
CA ARG A 245 -5.76 0.20 -10.58
C ARG A 245 -4.92 -0.60 -11.58
N ALA A 246 -3.65 -0.28 -11.73
CA ALA A 246 -2.71 -1.05 -12.56
C ALA A 246 -2.64 -2.49 -12.07
N ASN A 247 -2.49 -2.69 -10.75
CA ASN A 247 -2.50 -4.01 -10.13
C ASN A 247 -3.79 -4.79 -10.44
N GLY A 248 -4.96 -4.15 -10.30
CA GLY A 248 -6.24 -4.80 -10.58
C GLY A 248 -6.39 -5.26 -12.03
N ILE A 249 -6.00 -4.41 -12.99
CA ILE A 249 -6.05 -4.75 -14.43
C ILE A 249 -5.16 -5.94 -14.74
N LEU A 250 -3.95 -6.00 -14.20
CA LEU A 250 -2.96 -7.03 -14.49
C LEU A 250 -3.24 -8.36 -13.78
N LEU A 251 -3.78 -8.31 -12.56
CA LEU A 251 -3.88 -9.46 -11.66
C LEU A 251 -4.48 -10.72 -12.30
N PRO A 252 -5.61 -10.69 -13.02
CA PRO A 252 -6.17 -11.90 -13.61
C PRO A 252 -5.27 -12.55 -14.67
N TYR A 253 -4.48 -11.76 -15.37
CA TYR A 253 -3.57 -12.24 -16.41
C TYR A 253 -2.32 -12.85 -15.79
N VAL A 254 -1.72 -12.16 -14.82
CA VAL A 254 -0.54 -12.67 -14.09
C VAL A 254 -0.89 -13.94 -13.32
N MET A 255 -2.05 -14.00 -12.67
CA MET A 255 -2.51 -15.23 -12.02
C MET A 255 -2.67 -16.39 -13.00
N SER A 256 -3.20 -16.14 -14.20
CA SER A 256 -3.35 -17.17 -15.24
C SER A 256 -1.99 -17.68 -15.73
N PHE A 257 -1.04 -16.76 -15.91
CA PHE A 257 0.34 -17.07 -16.30
C PHE A 257 1.03 -17.89 -15.20
N ASN A 258 1.05 -17.40 -13.97
CA ASN A 258 1.71 -18.06 -12.84
C ASN A 258 1.13 -19.48 -12.56
N ALA A 259 -0.17 -19.67 -12.79
CA ALA A 259 -0.80 -20.99 -12.62
C ALA A 259 -0.54 -21.96 -13.79
N GLY A 260 -0.03 -21.48 -14.93
CA GLY A 260 0.10 -22.27 -16.16
C GLY A 260 -1.24 -22.70 -16.71
N CYS A 261 -2.29 -21.86 -16.61
CA CYS A 261 -3.65 -22.24 -16.99
C CYS A 261 -3.80 -22.52 -18.48
N ALA A 262 -3.01 -21.89 -19.34
CA ALA A 262 -3.07 -22.08 -20.78
C ALA A 262 -2.42 -23.40 -21.25
N GLU A 263 -1.42 -23.84 -20.51
CA GLU A 263 -0.56 -24.98 -20.89
C GLU A 263 -0.53 -26.05 -19.80
N GLN A 264 0.60 -26.18 -19.10
CA GLN A 264 0.81 -27.10 -18.00
C GLN A 264 0.73 -26.38 -16.66
N LEU A 265 -0.03 -26.93 -15.72
CA LEU A 265 -0.15 -26.37 -14.38
C LEU A 265 1.20 -26.34 -13.66
N THR A 266 1.50 -25.19 -13.09
CA THR A 266 2.67 -24.99 -12.22
C THR A 266 2.37 -25.37 -10.77
N SER A 267 3.39 -25.35 -9.91
CA SER A 267 3.21 -25.47 -8.45
C SER A 267 2.33 -24.37 -7.86
N THR A 268 2.36 -23.16 -8.43
CA THR A 268 1.57 -22.00 -8.03
C THR A 268 0.06 -22.28 -8.16
N ALA A 269 -0.37 -23.08 -9.15
CA ALA A 269 -1.78 -23.46 -9.28
C ALA A 269 -2.33 -24.14 -8.01
N LYS A 270 -1.50 -24.94 -7.31
CA LYS A 270 -1.92 -25.57 -6.04
C LYS A 270 -2.08 -24.53 -4.92
N ARG A 271 -1.25 -23.50 -4.90
CA ARG A 271 -1.36 -22.40 -3.94
C ARG A 271 -2.63 -21.57 -4.22
N TYR A 272 -2.93 -21.26 -5.47
CA TYR A 272 -4.21 -20.63 -5.83
C TYR A 272 -5.43 -21.50 -5.49
N ALA A 273 -5.35 -22.81 -5.65
CA ALA A 273 -6.41 -23.72 -5.22
C ALA A 273 -6.60 -23.68 -3.68
N ARG A 274 -5.54 -23.49 -2.90
CA ARG A 274 -5.64 -23.28 -1.45
C ARG A 274 -6.37 -21.97 -1.14
N ILE A 275 -6.05 -20.85 -1.81
CA ILE A 275 -6.80 -19.59 -1.68
C ILE A 275 -8.29 -19.79 -2.06
N SER A 276 -8.58 -20.51 -3.16
CA SER A 276 -9.96 -20.82 -3.56
C SER A 276 -10.72 -21.53 -2.45
N ARG A 277 -10.09 -22.49 -1.77
CA ARG A 277 -10.70 -23.17 -0.62
C ARG A 277 -10.97 -22.21 0.53
N LEU A 278 -10.03 -21.30 0.84
CA LEU A 278 -10.24 -20.27 1.87
C LEU A 278 -11.41 -19.34 1.56
N LEU A 279 -11.68 -19.14 0.28
CA LEU A 279 -12.78 -18.31 -0.23
C LEU A 279 -14.05 -19.11 -0.53
N GLU A 280 -14.09 -20.42 -0.23
CA GLU A 280 -15.23 -21.32 -0.51
C GLU A 280 -15.58 -21.36 -2.02
N LEU A 281 -14.56 -21.38 -2.87
CA LEU A 281 -14.64 -21.37 -4.32
C LEU A 281 -14.00 -22.62 -4.93
N GLU A 282 -13.61 -23.59 -4.10
CA GLU A 282 -12.93 -24.79 -4.54
C GLU A 282 -13.78 -25.64 -5.49
N SER A 283 -13.10 -26.45 -6.25
CA SER A 283 -13.68 -27.38 -7.20
C SER A 283 -12.96 -28.74 -7.11
N SER A 284 -13.46 -29.73 -7.84
CA SER A 284 -12.90 -31.08 -7.88
C SER A 284 -11.48 -31.15 -8.45
N SER A 285 -11.02 -30.10 -9.17
CA SER A 285 -9.67 -30.05 -9.73
C SER A 285 -8.92 -28.79 -9.34
N VAL A 286 -7.58 -28.91 -9.25
CA VAL A 286 -6.68 -27.77 -9.00
C VAL A 286 -6.84 -26.69 -10.07
N ARG A 287 -6.89 -27.09 -11.35
CA ARG A 287 -7.10 -26.16 -12.49
C ARG A 287 -8.39 -25.36 -12.32
N GLN A 288 -9.49 -26.04 -12.06
CA GLN A 288 -10.78 -25.35 -11.92
C GLN A 288 -10.83 -24.44 -10.70
N SER A 289 -10.21 -24.85 -9.59
CA SER A 289 -10.09 -24.02 -8.39
C SER A 289 -9.26 -22.77 -8.67
N ALA A 290 -8.12 -22.88 -9.35
CA ALA A 290 -7.33 -21.72 -9.76
C ALA A 290 -8.10 -20.79 -10.69
N LEU A 291 -8.81 -21.34 -11.68
CA LEU A 291 -9.68 -20.54 -12.58
C LEU A 291 -10.82 -19.82 -11.82
N ASN A 292 -11.39 -20.45 -10.79
CA ASN A 292 -12.42 -19.81 -9.97
C ASN A 292 -11.87 -18.62 -9.20
N LEU A 293 -10.63 -18.69 -8.71
CA LEU A 293 -9.97 -17.55 -8.06
C LEU A 293 -9.72 -16.41 -9.06
N ILE A 294 -9.20 -16.74 -10.26
CA ILE A 294 -8.98 -15.75 -11.33
C ILE A 294 -10.30 -15.05 -11.71
N ARG A 295 -11.38 -15.80 -11.84
CA ARG A 295 -12.72 -15.21 -12.09
C ARG A 295 -13.17 -14.32 -10.95
N THR A 296 -12.81 -14.65 -9.73
CA THR A 296 -13.13 -13.82 -8.55
C THR A 296 -12.38 -12.49 -8.58
N ALA A 297 -11.10 -12.47 -8.97
CA ALA A 297 -10.37 -11.23 -9.21
C ALA A 297 -11.07 -10.35 -10.26
N ARG A 298 -11.49 -10.92 -11.40
CA ARG A 298 -12.25 -10.18 -12.42
C ARG A 298 -13.58 -9.64 -11.89
N ARG A 299 -14.31 -10.42 -11.08
CA ARG A 299 -15.58 -9.97 -10.46
C ARG A 299 -15.37 -8.82 -9.47
N TYR A 300 -14.23 -8.75 -8.79
CA TYR A 300 -13.94 -7.58 -7.95
C TYR A 300 -13.79 -6.33 -8.81
N ILE A 301 -13.03 -6.38 -9.90
CA ILE A 301 -12.85 -5.26 -10.84
C ILE A 301 -14.21 -4.76 -11.34
N GLU A 302 -15.09 -5.68 -11.79
CA GLU A 302 -16.44 -5.35 -12.26
C GLU A 302 -17.29 -4.70 -11.15
N LYS A 303 -17.35 -5.30 -9.95
CA LYS A 303 -18.18 -4.82 -8.84
C LYS A 303 -17.68 -3.51 -8.22
N LEU A 304 -16.40 -3.21 -8.39
CA LEU A 304 -15.78 -1.96 -7.94
C LEU A 304 -15.83 -0.86 -9.03
N ASN A 305 -16.48 -1.13 -10.18
CA ASN A 305 -16.54 -0.24 -11.32
C ASN A 305 -15.16 0.24 -11.80
N MET A 306 -14.17 -0.64 -11.74
CA MET A 306 -12.81 -0.36 -12.19
C MET A 306 -12.67 -0.69 -13.68
N PRO A 307 -11.76 0.00 -14.42
CA PRO A 307 -11.43 -0.40 -15.77
C PRO A 307 -10.81 -1.80 -15.79
N SER A 308 -11.25 -2.64 -16.71
CA SER A 308 -10.78 -4.03 -16.85
C SER A 308 -9.68 -4.20 -17.90
N THR A 309 -9.33 -3.13 -18.61
CA THR A 309 -8.29 -3.10 -19.65
C THR A 309 -7.48 -1.82 -19.57
N LEU A 310 -6.26 -1.83 -20.12
CA LEU A 310 -5.40 -0.65 -20.22
C LEU A 310 -6.06 0.44 -21.06
N GLN A 311 -6.72 0.07 -22.17
CA GLN A 311 -7.45 1.02 -23.00
C GLN A 311 -8.60 1.70 -22.23
N ALA A 312 -9.36 0.95 -21.43
CA ALA A 312 -10.40 1.53 -20.58
C ALA A 312 -9.84 2.42 -19.46
N ALA A 313 -8.58 2.22 -19.08
CA ALA A 313 -7.83 3.08 -18.16
C ALA A 313 -7.20 4.30 -18.83
N GLY A 314 -7.41 4.50 -20.14
CA GLY A 314 -6.94 5.66 -20.89
C GLY A 314 -5.59 5.47 -21.61
N VAL A 315 -5.03 4.26 -21.62
CA VAL A 315 -3.76 3.99 -22.32
C VAL A 315 -3.99 3.89 -23.82
N ASN A 316 -3.23 4.66 -24.58
CA ASN A 316 -3.23 4.57 -26.04
C ASN A 316 -2.48 3.31 -26.49
N ALA A 317 -3.06 2.55 -27.46
CA ALA A 317 -2.48 1.30 -27.91
C ALA A 317 -1.11 1.49 -28.61
N ALA A 318 -0.98 2.52 -29.44
CA ALA A 318 0.29 2.77 -30.14
C ALA A 318 1.40 3.19 -29.18
N GLU A 319 1.10 4.06 -28.18
CA GLU A 319 2.06 4.45 -27.15
C GLU A 319 2.46 3.25 -26.25
N PHE A 320 1.53 2.32 -26.05
CA PHE A 320 1.82 1.10 -25.29
C PHE A 320 2.76 0.17 -26.07
N GLU A 321 2.51 -0.04 -27.38
CA GLU A 321 3.36 -0.86 -28.24
C GLU A 321 4.80 -0.32 -28.32
N GLU A 322 4.96 1.00 -28.36
CA GLU A 322 6.28 1.65 -28.35
C GLU A 322 7.02 1.46 -27.01
N ALA A 323 6.29 1.46 -25.88
CA ALA A 323 6.87 1.43 -24.54
C ALA A 323 7.00 0.02 -23.94
N VAL A 324 6.34 -0.99 -24.52
CA VAL A 324 6.20 -2.32 -23.87
C VAL A 324 7.53 -3.01 -23.60
N HIS A 325 8.53 -2.87 -24.50
CA HIS A 325 9.83 -3.49 -24.32
C HIS A 325 10.60 -2.88 -23.14
N ASP A 326 10.66 -1.54 -23.09
CA ASP A 326 11.35 -0.84 -22.01
C ASP A 326 10.67 -1.10 -20.64
N MET A 327 9.34 -1.15 -20.63
CA MET A 327 8.58 -1.50 -19.44
C MET A 327 8.82 -2.96 -18.99
N ALA A 328 8.96 -3.89 -19.92
CA ALA A 328 9.23 -5.28 -19.60
C ALA A 328 10.64 -5.51 -19.04
N GLU A 329 11.63 -4.71 -19.46
CA GLU A 329 12.98 -4.72 -18.88
C GLU A 329 13.03 -4.10 -17.48
N ALA A 330 12.11 -3.15 -17.18
CA ALA A 330 12.02 -2.47 -15.89
C ALA A 330 11.18 -3.23 -14.86
N ALA A 331 10.39 -4.23 -15.27
CA ALA A 331 9.48 -4.99 -14.42
C ALA A 331 10.18 -6.19 -13.77
#